data_e44b8e4b475f517edf643c60b74fb541
#
_entry.id   e44b8e4b475f517edf643c60b74fb541
#
_cell.length_a   1.000
_cell.length_b   1.000
_cell.length_c   1.000
_cell.angle_alpha   90.00
_cell.angle_beta   90.00
_cell.angle_gamma   90.00
#
_symmetry.space_group_name_H-M   'P 1'
#
loop_
_entity.id
_entity.type
_entity.pdbx_description
1 polymer ?
#
loop_
_entity_poly.entity_id
_entity_poly.type
_entity_poly.pdbx_seq_one_letter_code
_entity_poly.pdbx_strand_id
1 'polypeptide(L)' 'MYFIVLRSATAAEKARKILSGYKISSTTGKITTSKGCRFGIYTEHDPDKTCRLLSLGGLNCMEIRNGGDAR' A
#
# COMPACT_ATOMS: atom_id res chain seq x y z
N MET A 1 -5.12 3.97 -10.21
CA MET A 1 -4.29 3.14 -9.32
C MET A 1 -3.73 3.99 -8.19
N TYR A 2 -3.65 3.44 -7.00
CA TYR A 2 -3.18 4.15 -5.82
C TYR A 2 -1.95 3.46 -5.26
N PHE A 3 -1.03 4.25 -4.71
CA PHE A 3 0.11 3.72 -3.99
C PHE A 3 -0.05 4.05 -2.52
N ILE A 4 -0.13 3.01 -1.70
CA ILE A 4 -0.31 3.17 -0.26
C ILE A 4 1.03 2.95 0.42
N VAL A 5 1.55 4.00 1.03
CA VAL A 5 2.86 3.95 1.67
C VAL A 5 2.73 3.25 3.02
N LEU A 6 3.61 2.28 3.26
CA LEU A 6 3.67 1.54 4.50
C LEU A 6 5.05 1.71 5.12
N ARG A 7 5.21 1.24 6.33
CA ARG A 7 6.42 1.51 7.12
C ARG A 7 7.66 0.75 6.66
N SER A 8 7.47 -0.36 5.94
CA SER A 8 8.61 -1.19 5.54
C SER A 8 8.21 -2.13 4.42
N ALA A 9 9.23 -2.77 3.82
CA ALA A 9 8.98 -3.77 2.80
C ALA A 9 8.22 -4.97 3.37
N THR A 10 8.53 -5.34 4.61
CA THR A 10 7.83 -6.44 5.28
C THR A 10 6.35 -6.11 5.45
N ALA A 11 6.04 -4.88 5.84
CA ALA A 11 4.66 -4.45 5.97
C ALA A 11 3.95 -4.48 4.63
N ALA A 12 4.65 -4.11 3.54
CA ALA A 12 4.06 -4.14 2.21
C ALA A 12 3.71 -5.57 1.80
N GLU A 13 4.58 -6.52 2.06
CA GLU A 13 4.31 -7.93 1.77
C GLU A 13 3.11 -8.44 2.58
N LYS A 14 3.07 -8.08 3.86
CA LYS A 14 1.96 -8.47 4.71
C LYS A 14 0.65 -7.86 4.22
N ALA A 15 0.69 -6.60 3.81
CA ALA A 15 -0.50 -5.93 3.28
C ALA A 15 -1.01 -6.65 2.03
N ARG A 16 -0.10 -7.01 1.12
CA ARG A 16 -0.49 -7.72 -0.08
C ARG A 16 -1.20 -9.03 0.24
N LYS A 17 -0.69 -9.76 1.22
CA LYS A 17 -1.30 -11.04 1.63
C LYS A 17 -2.67 -10.82 2.24
N ILE A 18 -2.81 -9.79 3.08
CA ILE A 18 -4.10 -9.47 3.69
C ILE A 18 -5.14 -9.16 2.60
N LEU A 19 -4.76 -8.31 1.64
CA LEU A 19 -5.68 -7.93 0.58
C LEU A 19 -6.03 -9.11 -0.32
N SER A 20 -5.07 -9.98 -0.56
CA SER A 20 -5.33 -11.19 -1.34
C SER A 20 -6.41 -12.04 -0.68
N GLY A 21 -6.42 -12.10 0.65
CA GLY A 21 -7.46 -12.80 1.38
C GLY A 21 -8.84 -12.21 1.19
N TYR A 22 -8.92 -10.93 0.83
CA TYR A 22 -10.18 -10.27 0.51
C TYR A 22 -10.45 -10.22 -0.98
N LYS A 23 -9.66 -10.94 -1.77
CA LYS A 23 -9.76 -10.96 -3.24
C LYS A 23 -9.51 -9.59 -3.87
N ILE A 24 -8.65 -8.80 -3.24
CA ILE A 24 -8.24 -7.50 -3.75
C ILE A 24 -6.84 -7.64 -4.33
N SER A 25 -6.70 -7.30 -5.61
CA SER A 25 -5.41 -7.34 -6.28
C SER A 25 -4.53 -6.21 -5.80
N SER A 26 -3.29 -6.52 -5.49
CA SER A 26 -2.31 -5.50 -5.12
C SER A 26 -0.92 -6.01 -5.47
N THR A 27 0.01 -5.07 -5.59
CA THR A 27 1.40 -5.39 -5.92
C THR A 27 2.29 -4.58 -5.00
N THR A 28 3.31 -5.23 -4.44
CA THR A 28 4.28 -4.49 -3.62
C THR A 28 5.11 -3.57 -4.51
N GLY A 29 5.53 -2.44 -3.95
CA GLY A 29 6.30 -1.49 -4.71
C GLY A 29 7.18 -0.65 -3.81
N LYS A 30 8.08 0.08 -4.46
CA LYS A 30 9.01 0.97 -3.78
C LYS A 30 9.10 2.26 -4.58
N ILE A 31 9.09 3.38 -3.88
CA ILE A 31 9.34 4.67 -4.50
C ILE A 31 10.53 5.33 -3.80
N THR A 32 11.25 6.16 -4.56
CA THR A 32 12.37 6.91 -4.02
C THR A 32 11.94 8.37 -3.88
N THR A 33 12.12 8.91 -2.69
CA THR A 33 11.79 10.32 -2.42
C THR A 33 13.04 11.03 -1.94
N SER A 34 12.94 12.36 -1.78
CA SER A 34 14.05 13.14 -1.25
C SER A 34 14.43 12.72 0.17
N LYS A 35 13.53 12.04 0.86
CA LYS A 35 13.77 11.56 2.23
C LYS A 35 14.18 10.09 2.28
N GLY A 36 14.40 9.47 1.13
CA GLY A 36 14.79 8.07 1.06
C GLY A 36 13.75 7.21 0.37
N CYS A 37 13.90 5.90 0.51
CA CYS A 37 13.00 4.95 -0.11
C CYS A 37 11.76 4.73 0.74
N ARG A 38 10.63 4.60 0.06
CA ARG A 38 9.36 4.26 0.71
C ARG A 38 8.82 2.98 0.11
N PHE A 39 8.31 2.12 0.95
CA PHE A 39 7.74 0.85 0.53
C PHE A 39 6.23 0.89 0.70
N GLY A 40 5.52 0.19 -0.17
CA GLY A 40 4.08 0.15 -0.08
C GLY A 40 3.49 -0.80 -1.11
N ILE A 41 2.22 -0.59 -1.39
CA ILE A 41 1.50 -1.43 -2.35
C ILE A 41 0.78 -0.55 -3.37
N TYR A 42 0.65 -1.10 -4.58
CA TYR A 42 -0.17 -0.51 -5.64
C TYR A 42 -1.47 -1.27 -5.70
N THR A 43 -2.58 -0.57 -5.73
CA THR A 43 -3.89 -1.20 -5.90
C THR A 43 -4.83 -0.25 -6.61
N GLU A 44 -5.80 -0.80 -7.32
CA GLU A 44 -6.85 0.00 -7.94
C GLU A 44 -8.10 0.09 -7.07
N HIS A 45 -8.07 -0.62 -5.94
CA HIS A 45 -9.19 -0.60 -5.00
C HIS A 45 -9.23 0.74 -4.26
N ASP A 46 -10.41 1.09 -3.74
CA ASP A 46 -10.60 2.30 -2.96
C ASP A 46 -9.57 2.36 -1.83
N PRO A 47 -8.71 3.38 -1.80
CA PRO A 47 -7.65 3.44 -0.80
C PRO A 47 -8.18 3.55 0.64
N ASP A 48 -9.29 4.24 0.85
CA ASP A 48 -9.84 4.37 2.20
C ASP A 48 -10.30 3.02 2.73
N LYS A 49 -11.00 2.24 1.90
CA LYS A 49 -11.44 0.90 2.28
C LYS A 49 -10.25 -0.03 2.45
N THR A 50 -9.27 0.09 1.56
CA THR A 50 -8.06 -0.72 1.64
C THR A 50 -7.33 -0.46 2.95
N CYS A 51 -7.16 0.81 3.32
CA CYS A 51 -6.49 1.15 4.56
C CYS A 51 -7.26 0.65 5.77
N ARG A 52 -8.58 0.65 5.70
CA ARG A 52 -9.39 0.12 6.79
C ARG A 52 -9.15 -1.37 6.97
N LEU A 53 -9.08 -2.11 5.87
CA LEU A 53 -8.80 -3.54 5.94
C LEU A 53 -7.40 -3.81 6.49
N LEU A 54 -6.43 -3.02 6.06
CA LEU A 54 -5.06 -3.16 6.57
C LEU A 54 -4.98 -2.84 8.06
N SER A 55 -5.73 -1.85 8.51
CA SER A 55 -5.79 -1.49 9.92
C SER A 55 -6.32 -2.66 10.76
N LEU A 56 -7.32 -3.37 10.24
CA LEU A 56 -7.84 -4.55 10.92
C LEU A 56 -6.79 -5.63 11.03
N GLY A 57 -5.85 -5.68 10.08
CA GLY A 57 -4.74 -6.63 10.11
C GLY A 57 -3.53 -6.13 10.88
N GLY A 58 -3.63 -4.98 11.54
CA GLY A 58 -2.55 -4.45 12.34
C GLY A 58 -1.57 -3.57 11.59
N LEU A 59 -1.90 -3.15 10.37
CA LEU A 59 -1.04 -2.30 9.57
C LEU A 59 -1.62 -0.89 9.49
N ASN A 60 -0.74 0.10 9.49
CA ASN A 60 -1.16 1.50 9.36
C ASN A 60 -0.72 2.04 8.01
N CYS A 61 -1.66 2.67 7.31
CA CYS A 61 -1.34 3.40 6.09
C CYS A 61 -0.70 4.72 6.47
N MET A 62 0.50 4.96 5.98
CA MET A 62 1.21 6.20 6.30
C MET A 62 0.84 7.31 5.35
N GLU A 63 0.62 6.98 4.09
CA GLU A 63 0.32 7.97 3.08
C GLU A 63 -0.38 7.27 1.91
N ILE A 64 -1.31 7.97 1.27
CA ILE A 64 -1.96 7.47 0.07
C ILE A 64 -1.59 8.41 -1.07
N ARG A 65 -1.02 7.86 -2.14
CA ARG A 65 -0.66 8.62 -3.33
C ARG A 65 -1.46 8.12 -4.50
N ASN A 66 -1.86 9.03 -5.36
CA ASN A 66 -2.49 8.65 -6.62
C ASN A 66 -1.40 8.15 -7.55
N GLY A 67 -1.38 6.85 -7.79
CA GLY A 67 -0.33 6.22 -8.60
C GLY A 67 -0.27 6.72 -10.03
N GLY A 68 -1.37 7.24 -10.53
CA GLY A 68 -1.39 7.81 -11.87
C GLY A 68 -0.51 9.03 -12.01
N ASP A 69 -0.23 9.70 -10.91
CA ASP A 69 0.59 10.91 -10.90
C ASP A 69 2.05 10.61 -10.62
N ALA A 70 2.38 9.37 -10.35
CA ALA A 70 3.73 9.00 -9.93
C ALA A 70 4.71 8.83 -11.07
N ARG A 71 4.29 9.08 -12.28
CA ARG A 71 5.14 8.93 -13.45
C ARG A 71 5.84 10.20 -13.81
#